data_173eb5d416438726fef95432d0742caf
#
_entry.id   173eb5d416438726fef95432d0742caf
#
_cell.length_a   1.000
_cell.length_b   1.000
_cell.length_c   1.000
_cell.angle_alpha   90.00
_cell.angle_beta   90.00
_cell.angle_gamma   90.00
#
_symmetry.space_group_name_H-M   'P 1'
#
loop_
_entity.id
_entity.type
_entity.pdbx_description
1 polymer ?
#
loop_
_entity_poly.entity_id
_entity_poly.type
_entity_poly.pdbx_seq_one_letter_code
_entity_poly.pdbx_strand_id
1 'polypeptide(L)'
;MYNFDEKYIVELIKKELGRYLAEQGSETKKTVCFLGNDNEIKDILSQKFNFSEDAETLVVSQLSLKNLYNLSNAIYEDEYEEKIIKFLLENKQIIILQEGIECSKYENIPVAVLKKYEEYIGKIKGYGMKVETKDFYINSVTQKEEVYNSKLLSLTKLQELEAKGVRKVVTERTIVTSSALEYAKDKNIEILKRR
;
A
#
# COMPACT_ATOMS: atom_id res chain seq x y z
N MET A 1 26.51 -19.98 46.66
CA MET A 1 25.07 -20.15 46.44
C MET A 1 24.62 -18.91 45.64
N TYR A 2 24.46 -19.03 44.34
CA TYR A 2 24.08 -17.91 43.48
C TYR A 2 22.57 -17.66 43.62
N ASN A 3 22.17 -16.56 44.25
CA ASN A 3 20.80 -16.13 44.32
C ASN A 3 20.43 -15.52 42.93
N PHE A 4 19.80 -16.30 42.08
CA PHE A 4 19.22 -15.77 40.85
C PHE A 4 17.96 -15.03 41.24
N ASP A 5 17.90 -13.72 40.88
CA ASP A 5 16.72 -12.90 41.07
C ASP A 5 15.59 -13.41 40.16
N GLU A 6 14.56 -13.96 40.79
CA GLU A 6 13.37 -14.52 40.09
C GLU A 6 12.74 -13.51 39.13
N LYS A 7 12.77 -12.23 39.48
CA LYS A 7 12.26 -11.14 38.62
C LYS A 7 13.08 -11.01 37.33
N TYR A 8 14.39 -11.11 37.43
CA TYR A 8 15.29 -11.04 36.28
C TYR A 8 15.06 -12.19 35.29
N ILE A 9 14.85 -13.42 35.83
CA ILE A 9 14.56 -14.61 35.01
C ILE A 9 13.20 -14.45 34.32
N VAL A 10 12.17 -13.94 35.00
CA VAL A 10 10.85 -13.71 34.42
C VAL A 10 10.89 -12.63 33.32
N GLU A 11 11.66 -11.56 33.50
CA GLU A 11 11.86 -10.55 32.46
C GLU A 11 12.60 -11.10 31.24
N LEU A 12 13.64 -11.91 31.45
CA LEU A 12 14.38 -12.58 30.38
C LEU A 12 13.48 -13.52 29.58
N ILE A 13 12.69 -14.33 30.28
CA ILE A 13 11.71 -15.24 29.65
C ILE A 13 10.65 -14.46 28.86
N LYS A 14 10.11 -13.37 29.40
CA LYS A 14 9.15 -12.52 28.69
C LYS A 14 9.77 -11.89 27.42
N LYS A 15 11.03 -11.46 27.52
CA LYS A 15 11.75 -10.87 26.39
C LYS A 15 12.03 -11.91 25.30
N GLU A 16 12.48 -13.11 25.67
CA GLU A 16 12.75 -14.19 24.71
C GLU A 16 11.46 -14.79 24.14
N LEU A 17 10.40 -14.94 24.93
CA LEU A 17 9.07 -15.32 24.43
C LEU A 17 8.50 -14.27 23.47
N GLY A 18 8.65 -12.99 23.78
CA GLY A 18 8.26 -11.89 22.89
C GLY A 18 9.02 -11.96 21.56
N ARG A 19 10.32 -12.25 21.61
CA ARG A 19 11.18 -12.43 20.43
C ARG A 19 10.80 -13.68 19.64
N TYR A 20 10.58 -14.81 20.31
CA TYR A 20 10.19 -16.08 19.70
C TYR A 20 8.80 -16.02 19.05
N LEU A 21 7.83 -15.32 19.69
CA LEU A 21 6.51 -15.09 19.12
C LEU A 21 6.56 -14.10 17.91
N ALA A 22 7.47 -13.16 17.93
CA ALA A 22 7.74 -12.28 16.78
C ALA A 22 8.41 -13.02 15.61
N GLU A 23 9.26 -14.03 15.90
CA GLU A 23 9.92 -14.89 14.91
C GLU A 23 9.03 -16.02 14.38
N GLN A 24 8.06 -16.49 15.18
CA GLN A 24 7.10 -17.55 14.78
C GLN A 24 5.86 -17.05 14.03
N GLY A 25 5.89 -15.79 13.53
CA GLY A 25 4.92 -15.35 12.54
C GLY A 25 3.47 -15.30 13.04
N SER A 26 3.16 -14.41 13.98
CA SER A 26 2.01 -13.59 13.70
C SER A 26 2.45 -12.72 12.51
N GLU A 27 1.85 -12.88 11.33
CA GLU A 27 1.90 -11.84 10.30
C GLU A 27 1.47 -10.55 11.00
N THR A 28 2.45 -9.78 11.47
CA THR A 28 2.17 -8.45 12.01
C THR A 28 1.56 -7.70 10.86
N LYS A 29 0.23 -7.53 10.88
CA LYS A 29 -0.47 -6.79 9.84
C LYS A 29 0.29 -5.49 9.65
N LYS A 30 0.69 -5.21 8.43
CA LYS A 30 1.31 -3.94 8.07
C LYS A 30 0.40 -2.80 8.55
N THR A 31 0.99 -1.67 8.89
CA THR A 31 0.22 -0.51 9.31
C THR A 31 -0.09 0.40 8.13
N VAL A 32 -1.26 1.02 8.15
CA VAL A 32 -1.70 2.04 7.20
C VAL A 32 -2.38 3.18 7.94
N CYS A 33 -2.14 4.41 7.52
CA CYS A 33 -2.93 5.55 7.94
C CYS A 33 -4.04 5.80 6.91
N PHE A 34 -5.25 6.08 7.37
CA PHE A 34 -6.40 6.27 6.49
C PHE A 34 -7.06 7.61 6.76
N LEU A 35 -7.28 8.40 5.71
CA LEU A 35 -7.99 9.66 5.74
C LEU A 35 -9.21 9.65 4.82
N GLY A 36 -10.35 10.10 5.35
CA GLY A 36 -11.63 10.24 4.66
C GLY A 36 -12.71 9.30 5.21
N ASN A 37 -13.85 9.24 4.52
CA ASN A 37 -15.08 8.63 5.02
C ASN A 37 -15.56 7.43 4.18
N ASP A 38 -14.69 6.82 3.37
CA ASP A 38 -15.05 5.63 2.59
C ASP A 38 -14.98 4.38 3.46
N ASN A 39 -16.13 4.00 4.03
CA ASN A 39 -16.24 2.86 4.92
C ASN A 39 -15.95 1.53 4.21
N GLU A 40 -16.31 1.38 2.93
CA GLU A 40 -16.07 0.16 2.17
C GLU A 40 -14.56 -0.13 2.04
N ILE A 41 -13.77 0.87 1.65
CA ILE A 41 -12.31 0.76 1.62
C ILE A 41 -11.75 0.51 3.01
N LYS A 42 -12.23 1.23 4.01
CA LYS A 42 -11.77 1.08 5.40
C LYS A 42 -11.98 -0.34 5.90
N ASP A 43 -13.13 -0.95 5.60
CA ASP A 43 -13.43 -2.33 5.98
C ASP A 43 -12.52 -3.33 5.26
N ILE A 44 -12.28 -3.15 3.96
CA ILE A 44 -11.34 -4.00 3.20
C ILE A 44 -9.92 -3.88 3.77
N LEU A 45 -9.46 -2.67 4.04
CA LEU A 45 -8.12 -2.45 4.60
C LEU A 45 -7.97 -3.03 6.00
N SER A 46 -9.00 -2.96 6.86
CA SER A 46 -8.97 -3.49 8.23
C SER A 46 -8.72 -5.00 8.30
N GLN A 47 -9.07 -5.73 7.24
CA GLN A 47 -8.81 -7.17 7.16
C GLN A 47 -7.31 -7.48 7.03
N LYS A 48 -6.52 -6.58 6.45
CA LYS A 48 -5.10 -6.81 6.11
C LYS A 48 -4.12 -5.91 6.85
N PHE A 49 -4.57 -4.73 7.27
CA PHE A 49 -3.74 -3.71 7.90
C PHE A 49 -4.29 -3.35 9.28
N ASN A 50 -3.39 -2.92 10.16
CA ASN A 50 -3.76 -2.19 11.36
C ASN A 50 -3.70 -0.69 11.05
N PHE A 51 -4.69 0.09 11.52
CA PHE A 51 -4.64 1.54 11.37
C PHE A 51 -3.72 2.15 12.42
N SER A 52 -2.81 3.02 11.96
CA SER A 52 -1.87 3.73 12.82
C SER A 52 -1.55 5.10 12.24
N GLU A 53 -1.41 6.09 13.11
CA GLU A 53 -0.92 7.44 12.74
C GLU A 53 0.54 7.42 12.28
N ASP A 54 1.36 6.49 12.83
CA ASP A 54 2.80 6.35 12.54
C ASP A 54 3.07 5.39 11.36
N ALA A 55 2.06 5.13 10.53
CA ALA A 55 2.24 4.25 9.37
C ALA A 55 3.18 4.86 8.32
N GLU A 56 3.80 3.99 7.50
CA GLU A 56 4.62 4.39 6.35
C GLU A 56 3.79 4.70 5.09
N THR A 57 2.50 4.36 5.11
CA THR A 57 1.59 4.57 3.97
C THR A 57 0.34 5.28 4.45
N LEU A 58 0.00 6.38 3.78
CA LEU A 58 -1.24 7.12 3.94
C LEU A 58 -2.16 6.86 2.75
N VAL A 59 -3.40 6.48 3.03
CA VAL A 59 -4.47 6.34 2.02
C VAL A 59 -5.48 7.44 2.22
N VAL A 60 -5.70 8.24 1.18
CA VAL A 60 -6.63 9.36 1.15
C VAL A 60 -7.82 8.97 0.28
N SER A 61 -8.98 8.75 0.89
CA SER A 61 -10.20 8.33 0.18
C SER A 61 -11.10 9.47 -0.22
N GLN A 62 -10.83 10.69 0.21
CA GLN A 62 -11.61 11.87 -0.13
C GLN A 62 -10.71 13.10 -0.22
N LEU A 63 -10.88 13.89 -1.28
CA LEU A 63 -10.12 15.11 -1.49
C LEU A 63 -11.03 16.17 -2.14
N SER A 64 -11.34 17.25 -1.40
CA SER A 64 -12.10 18.37 -1.93
C SER A 64 -11.29 19.17 -2.96
N LEU A 65 -11.96 19.98 -3.77
CA LEU A 65 -11.28 20.88 -4.72
C LEU A 65 -10.36 21.89 -4.00
N LYS A 66 -10.76 22.33 -2.79
CA LYS A 66 -9.92 23.19 -1.95
C LYS A 66 -8.65 22.46 -1.53
N ASN A 67 -8.78 21.24 -0.99
CA ASN A 67 -7.63 20.45 -0.58
C ASN A 67 -6.70 20.14 -1.77
N LEU A 68 -7.27 19.81 -2.94
CA LEU A 68 -6.48 19.57 -4.15
C LEU A 68 -5.65 20.81 -4.55
N TYR A 69 -6.27 22.00 -4.49
CA TYR A 69 -5.58 23.25 -4.74
C TYR A 69 -4.45 23.51 -3.73
N ASN A 70 -4.74 23.40 -2.44
CA ASN A 70 -3.77 23.66 -1.38
C ASN A 70 -2.58 22.68 -1.47
N LEU A 71 -2.84 21.40 -1.61
CA LEU A 71 -1.80 20.39 -1.76
C LEU A 71 -0.96 20.58 -3.03
N SER A 72 -1.59 21.03 -4.15
CA SER A 72 -0.85 21.32 -5.39
C SER A 72 0.11 22.51 -5.27
N ASN A 73 -0.06 23.34 -4.25
CA ASN A 73 0.84 24.44 -3.92
C ASN A 73 1.70 24.15 -2.67
N ALA A 74 1.66 22.92 -2.16
CA ALA A 74 2.38 22.45 -0.96
C ALA A 74 2.06 23.31 0.28
N ILE A 75 0.80 23.76 0.44
CA ILE A 75 0.28 24.48 1.59
C ILE A 75 -0.84 23.70 2.25
N TYR A 76 -1.13 24.02 3.51
CA TYR A 76 -2.25 23.46 4.26
C TYR A 76 -2.95 24.53 5.09
N GLU A 77 -4.26 24.38 5.29
CA GLU A 77 -5.10 25.28 6.08
C GLU A 77 -5.83 24.58 7.23
N ASP A 78 -5.86 23.24 7.22
CA ASP A 78 -6.53 22.45 8.23
C ASP A 78 -5.70 21.20 8.60
N GLU A 79 -6.10 20.50 9.67
CA GLU A 79 -5.42 19.29 10.17
C GLU A 79 -5.42 18.13 9.16
N TYR A 80 -6.41 18.09 8.28
CA TYR A 80 -6.50 17.08 7.23
C TYR A 80 -5.37 17.22 6.20
N GLU A 81 -5.19 18.44 5.72
CA GLU A 81 -4.13 18.79 4.77
C GLU A 81 -2.76 18.74 5.44
N GLU A 82 -2.65 19.24 6.69
CA GLU A 82 -1.42 19.19 7.49
C GLU A 82 -0.90 17.76 7.57
N LYS A 83 -1.77 16.79 7.85
CA LYS A 83 -1.40 15.39 7.94
C LYS A 83 -0.85 14.86 6.61
N ILE A 84 -1.46 15.21 5.47
CA ILE A 84 -0.98 14.81 4.15
C ILE A 84 0.41 15.42 3.86
N ILE A 85 0.57 16.72 4.14
CA ILE A 85 1.84 17.41 3.96
C ILE A 85 2.93 16.85 4.88
N LYS A 86 2.60 16.49 6.13
CA LYS A 86 3.55 15.83 7.04
C LYS A 86 4.07 14.52 6.47
N PHE A 87 3.19 13.64 5.96
CA PHE A 87 3.59 12.40 5.30
C PHE A 87 4.49 12.66 4.09
N LEU A 88 4.19 13.71 3.32
CA LEU A 88 5.01 14.11 2.17
C LEU A 88 6.41 14.54 2.60
N LEU A 89 6.51 15.40 3.62
CA LEU A 89 7.78 15.89 4.13
C LEU A 89 8.63 14.80 4.79
N GLU A 90 8.00 13.78 5.37
CA GLU A 90 8.65 12.58 5.91
C GLU A 90 9.01 11.57 4.81
N ASN A 91 8.79 11.88 3.54
CA ASN A 91 9.03 11.00 2.37
C ASN A 91 8.31 9.65 2.47
N LYS A 92 7.14 9.63 3.12
CA LYS A 92 6.28 8.47 3.26
C LYS A 92 5.37 8.33 2.04
N GLN A 93 4.86 7.12 1.82
CA GLN A 93 3.99 6.84 0.69
C GLN A 93 2.59 7.45 0.90
N ILE A 94 2.11 8.20 -0.09
CA ILE A 94 0.75 8.75 -0.11
C ILE A 94 0.02 8.22 -1.33
N ILE A 95 -1.16 7.64 -1.10
CA ILE A 95 -2.04 7.11 -2.15
C ILE A 95 -3.38 7.84 -2.04
N ILE A 96 -3.75 8.54 -3.10
CA ILE A 96 -5.02 9.26 -3.22
C ILE A 96 -5.91 8.44 -4.15
N LEU A 97 -7.11 8.10 -3.68
CA LEU A 97 -8.08 7.40 -4.51
C LEU A 97 -8.75 8.37 -5.48
N GLN A 98 -8.66 8.05 -6.77
CA GLN A 98 -9.12 8.94 -7.84
C GLN A 98 -10.61 9.28 -7.71
N GLU A 99 -11.44 8.31 -7.36
CA GLU A 99 -12.89 8.47 -7.19
C GLU A 99 -13.25 9.37 -6.00
N GLY A 100 -12.32 9.50 -5.05
CA GLY A 100 -12.46 10.39 -3.89
C GLY A 100 -12.15 11.84 -4.18
N ILE A 101 -11.53 12.17 -5.30
CA ILE A 101 -11.27 13.55 -5.70
C ILE A 101 -12.61 14.16 -6.17
N GLU A 102 -12.97 15.29 -5.58
CA GLU A 102 -14.30 15.88 -5.78
C GLU A 102 -14.65 16.12 -7.25
N CYS A 103 -13.71 16.51 -8.10
CA CYS A 103 -13.96 16.73 -9.53
C CYS A 103 -14.37 15.43 -10.27
N SER A 104 -13.95 14.25 -9.80
CA SER A 104 -14.32 12.96 -10.40
C SER A 104 -15.82 12.64 -10.26
N LYS A 105 -16.55 13.38 -9.43
CA LYS A 105 -18.01 13.20 -9.21
C LYS A 105 -18.87 13.91 -10.27
N TYR A 106 -18.27 14.72 -11.10
CA TYR A 106 -18.99 15.54 -12.11
C TYR A 106 -18.70 15.03 -13.51
N GLU A 107 -19.74 14.75 -14.27
CA GLU A 107 -19.61 14.23 -15.64
C GLU A 107 -19.39 15.35 -16.68
N ASN A 108 -19.94 16.55 -16.44
CA ASN A 108 -19.97 17.65 -17.42
C ASN A 108 -19.20 18.87 -16.91
N ILE A 109 -17.88 18.72 -16.71
CA ILE A 109 -17.02 19.84 -16.34
C ILE A 109 -16.60 20.61 -17.61
N PRO A 110 -16.68 21.97 -17.62
CA PRO A 110 -16.11 22.74 -18.73
C PRO A 110 -14.63 22.40 -18.94
N VAL A 111 -14.23 22.19 -20.20
CA VAL A 111 -12.87 21.71 -20.54
C VAL A 111 -11.76 22.56 -19.93
N ALA A 112 -11.93 23.88 -19.87
CA ALA A 112 -10.96 24.80 -19.28
C ALA A 112 -10.76 24.54 -17.76
N VAL A 113 -11.87 24.21 -17.06
CA VAL A 113 -11.85 23.90 -15.62
C VAL A 113 -11.24 22.51 -15.39
N LEU A 114 -11.61 21.53 -16.21
CA LEU A 114 -11.06 20.18 -16.14
C LEU A 114 -9.52 20.20 -16.30
N LYS A 115 -9.01 20.92 -17.32
CA LYS A 115 -7.56 21.09 -17.51
C LYS A 115 -6.87 21.68 -16.28
N LYS A 116 -7.54 22.59 -15.56
CA LYS A 116 -6.98 23.17 -14.34
C LYS A 116 -6.86 22.13 -13.21
N TYR A 117 -7.85 21.27 -13.05
CA TYR A 117 -7.77 20.19 -12.05
C TYR A 117 -6.74 19.12 -12.43
N GLU A 118 -6.62 18.80 -13.73
CA GLU A 118 -5.57 17.91 -14.22
C GLU A 118 -4.17 18.47 -13.94
N GLU A 119 -3.98 19.80 -14.07
CA GLU A 119 -2.73 20.47 -13.69
C GLU A 119 -2.43 20.30 -12.19
N TYR A 120 -3.42 20.47 -11.31
CA TYR A 120 -3.24 20.26 -9.88
C TYR A 120 -2.90 18.81 -9.55
N ILE A 121 -3.60 17.85 -10.16
CA ILE A 121 -3.31 16.42 -10.03
C ILE A 121 -1.90 16.12 -10.54
N GLY A 122 -1.48 16.72 -11.65
CA GLY A 122 -0.12 16.59 -12.16
C GLY A 122 0.94 17.08 -11.18
N LYS A 123 0.70 18.21 -10.49
CA LYS A 123 1.62 18.75 -9.48
C LYS A 123 1.77 17.81 -8.27
N ILE A 124 0.66 17.34 -7.70
CA ILE A 124 0.73 16.42 -6.54
C ILE A 124 1.41 15.10 -6.89
N LYS A 125 1.19 14.58 -8.12
CA LYS A 125 1.94 13.42 -8.64
C LYS A 125 3.43 13.74 -8.77
N GLY A 126 3.77 14.95 -9.22
CA GLY A 126 5.16 15.44 -9.29
C GLY A 126 5.86 15.50 -7.94
N TYR A 127 5.13 15.67 -6.85
CA TYR A 127 5.66 15.62 -5.47
C TYR A 127 5.82 14.18 -4.94
N GLY A 128 5.44 13.17 -5.71
CA GLY A 128 5.53 11.76 -5.33
C GLY A 128 4.25 11.14 -4.78
N MET A 129 3.14 11.89 -4.70
CA MET A 129 1.85 11.32 -4.33
C MET A 129 1.32 10.47 -5.49
N LYS A 130 0.81 9.28 -5.18
CA LYS A 130 0.17 8.41 -6.17
C LYS A 130 -1.32 8.69 -6.23
N VAL A 131 -1.86 8.79 -7.44
CA VAL A 131 -3.31 8.85 -7.67
C VAL A 131 -3.70 7.59 -8.42
N GLU A 132 -4.47 6.73 -7.77
CA GLU A 132 -4.83 5.39 -8.26
C GLU A 132 -6.35 5.21 -8.16
N THR A 133 -6.93 4.39 -9.05
CA THR A 133 -8.34 4.02 -8.92
C THR A 133 -8.54 3.13 -7.71
N LYS A 134 -9.73 3.18 -7.12
CA LYS A 134 -10.13 2.36 -5.98
C LYS A 134 -9.91 0.87 -6.25
N ASP A 135 -10.38 0.41 -7.41
CA ASP A 135 -10.24 -0.98 -7.82
C ASP A 135 -8.78 -1.41 -7.96
N PHE A 136 -7.94 -0.57 -8.58
CA PHE A 136 -6.52 -0.87 -8.72
C PHE A 136 -5.84 -0.98 -7.35
N TYR A 137 -6.12 -0.05 -6.44
CA TYR A 137 -5.56 -0.08 -5.09
C TYR A 137 -6.03 -1.30 -4.30
N ILE A 138 -7.36 -1.59 -4.28
CA ILE A 138 -7.90 -2.78 -3.62
C ILE A 138 -7.23 -4.04 -4.17
N ASN A 139 -7.16 -4.18 -5.48
CA ASN A 139 -6.52 -5.33 -6.11
C ASN A 139 -5.04 -5.44 -5.70
N SER A 140 -4.29 -4.34 -5.64
CA SER A 140 -2.89 -4.33 -5.25
C SER A 140 -2.66 -4.81 -3.81
N VAL A 141 -3.56 -4.45 -2.88
CA VAL A 141 -3.44 -4.83 -1.45
C VAL A 141 -4.12 -6.15 -1.11
N THR A 142 -5.09 -6.61 -1.92
CA THR A 142 -5.80 -7.88 -1.69
C THR A 142 -5.14 -9.07 -2.38
N GLN A 143 -4.29 -8.82 -3.39
CA GLN A 143 -3.60 -9.87 -4.11
C GLN A 143 -2.72 -10.70 -3.18
N LYS A 144 -2.81 -12.02 -3.32
CA LYS A 144 -1.86 -12.93 -2.67
C LYS A 144 -0.48 -12.75 -3.29
N GLU A 145 0.47 -12.33 -2.46
CA GLU A 145 1.89 -12.35 -2.81
C GLU A 145 2.46 -13.72 -2.46
N GLU A 146 3.18 -14.37 -3.36
CA GLU A 146 3.90 -15.61 -3.08
C GLU A 146 5.37 -15.46 -3.38
N VAL A 147 6.22 -15.78 -2.40
CA VAL A 147 7.67 -15.82 -2.57
C VAL A 147 8.03 -17.15 -3.22
N TYR A 148 8.53 -17.09 -4.46
CA TYR A 148 8.88 -18.27 -5.24
C TYR A 148 10.38 -18.51 -5.24
N ASN A 149 10.83 -19.52 -4.52
CA ASN A 149 12.25 -19.80 -4.26
C ASN A 149 12.87 -20.89 -5.17
N SER A 150 12.16 -21.36 -6.20
CA SER A 150 12.70 -22.34 -7.14
C SER A 150 13.57 -21.69 -8.22
N LYS A 151 14.50 -22.48 -8.80
CA LYS A 151 15.42 -22.00 -9.85
C LYS A 151 14.71 -21.59 -11.13
N LEU A 152 13.55 -22.17 -11.44
CA LEU A 152 12.82 -21.93 -12.69
C LEU A 152 11.34 -21.69 -12.43
N LEU A 153 10.79 -20.58 -12.94
CA LEU A 153 9.38 -20.31 -13.01
C LEU A 153 8.88 -20.55 -14.45
N SER A 154 8.23 -21.69 -14.65
CA SER A 154 7.64 -22.10 -15.93
C SER A 154 6.19 -21.59 -16.05
N LEU A 155 5.65 -21.61 -17.28
CA LEU A 155 4.25 -21.30 -17.58
C LEU A 155 3.29 -22.14 -16.70
N THR A 156 3.49 -23.46 -16.65
CA THR A 156 2.64 -24.38 -15.87
C THR A 156 2.62 -23.98 -14.40
N LYS A 157 3.80 -23.63 -13.85
CA LYS A 157 3.89 -23.24 -12.44
C LYS A 157 3.21 -21.91 -12.17
N LEU A 158 3.30 -20.97 -13.09
CA LEU A 158 2.62 -19.68 -12.98
C LEU A 158 1.09 -19.85 -13.06
N GLN A 159 0.59 -20.76 -13.92
CA GLN A 159 -0.82 -21.12 -13.99
C GLN A 159 -1.34 -21.74 -12.68
N GLU A 160 -0.55 -22.63 -12.04
CA GLU A 160 -0.90 -23.17 -10.73
C GLU A 160 -0.99 -22.08 -9.64
N LEU A 161 -0.08 -21.09 -9.68
CA LEU A 161 -0.10 -19.95 -8.76
C LEU A 161 -1.32 -19.06 -9.00
N GLU A 162 -1.64 -18.79 -10.28
CA GLU A 162 -2.85 -18.04 -10.63
C GLU A 162 -4.13 -18.75 -10.15
N ALA A 163 -4.22 -20.06 -10.32
CA ALA A 163 -5.37 -20.84 -9.85
C ALA A 163 -5.55 -20.78 -8.32
N LYS A 164 -4.47 -20.53 -7.56
CA LYS A 164 -4.50 -20.27 -6.12
C LYS A 164 -4.81 -18.80 -5.75
N GLY A 165 -5.07 -17.96 -6.76
CA GLY A 165 -5.34 -16.53 -6.59
C GLY A 165 -4.10 -15.67 -6.39
N VAL A 166 -2.90 -16.19 -6.68
CA VAL A 166 -1.64 -15.42 -6.61
C VAL A 166 -1.59 -14.49 -7.83
N ARG A 167 -1.42 -13.20 -7.59
CA ARG A 167 -1.27 -12.16 -8.62
C ARG A 167 0.07 -11.46 -8.56
N LYS A 168 0.85 -11.73 -7.51
CA LYS A 168 2.17 -11.16 -7.32
C LYS A 168 3.16 -12.26 -6.92
N VAL A 169 4.18 -12.47 -7.72
CA VAL A 169 5.21 -13.49 -7.50
C VAL A 169 6.54 -12.79 -7.26
N VAL A 170 7.12 -12.99 -6.08
CA VAL A 170 8.45 -12.46 -5.74
C VAL A 170 9.48 -13.55 -5.96
N THR A 171 10.52 -13.23 -6.71
CA THR A 171 11.60 -14.17 -7.02
C THR A 171 12.95 -13.56 -6.66
N GLU A 172 13.89 -14.37 -6.13
CA GLU A 172 15.25 -13.88 -5.82
C GLU A 172 16.26 -14.28 -6.90
N ARG A 173 16.40 -15.57 -7.16
CA ARG A 173 17.37 -16.13 -8.12
C ARG A 173 16.71 -17.03 -9.17
N THR A 174 15.48 -16.74 -9.51
CA THR A 174 14.65 -17.57 -10.38
C THR A 174 14.78 -17.13 -11.83
N ILE A 175 14.98 -18.08 -12.74
CA ILE A 175 14.87 -17.88 -14.18
C ILE A 175 13.39 -17.97 -14.54
N VAL A 176 12.85 -16.93 -15.18
CA VAL A 176 11.45 -16.93 -15.66
C VAL A 176 11.46 -17.21 -17.14
N THR A 177 10.69 -18.18 -17.61
CA THR A 177 10.60 -18.52 -19.04
C THR A 177 9.85 -17.41 -19.81
N SER A 178 10.16 -17.26 -21.12
CA SER A 178 9.48 -16.27 -21.98
C SER A 178 7.96 -16.47 -21.99
N SER A 179 7.51 -17.72 -22.10
CA SER A 179 6.08 -18.06 -22.06
C SER A 179 5.43 -17.70 -20.72
N ALA A 180 6.16 -17.83 -19.59
CA ALA A 180 5.64 -17.38 -18.29
C ALA A 180 5.55 -15.85 -18.21
N LEU A 181 6.52 -15.12 -18.81
CA LEU A 181 6.46 -13.66 -18.87
C LEU A 181 5.31 -13.13 -19.73
N GLU A 182 5.05 -13.77 -20.88
CA GLU A 182 3.90 -13.44 -21.74
C GLU A 182 2.59 -13.69 -21.01
N TYR A 183 2.45 -14.86 -20.40
CA TYR A 183 1.27 -15.22 -19.62
C TYR A 183 1.05 -14.27 -18.42
N ALA A 184 2.12 -13.89 -17.72
CA ALA A 184 2.05 -12.92 -16.64
C ALA A 184 1.49 -11.57 -17.10
N LYS A 185 1.92 -11.09 -18.28
CA LYS A 185 1.39 -9.86 -18.86
C LYS A 185 -0.10 -9.98 -19.22
N ASP A 186 -0.49 -11.07 -19.89
CA ASP A 186 -1.87 -11.30 -20.31
C ASP A 186 -2.83 -11.41 -19.12
N LYS A 187 -2.36 -11.95 -18.01
CA LYS A 187 -3.15 -12.17 -16.78
C LYS A 187 -2.94 -11.13 -15.69
N ASN A 188 -2.19 -10.06 -15.96
CA ASN A 188 -1.84 -9.01 -14.99
C ASN A 188 -1.21 -9.58 -13.70
N ILE A 189 -0.29 -10.55 -13.86
CA ILE A 189 0.49 -11.11 -12.74
C ILE A 189 1.82 -10.36 -12.67
N GLU A 190 2.09 -9.74 -11.52
CA GLU A 190 3.34 -9.02 -11.29
C GLU A 190 4.45 -10.00 -10.87
N ILE A 191 5.58 -9.97 -11.57
CA ILE A 191 6.78 -10.75 -11.21
C ILE A 191 7.88 -9.79 -10.77
N LEU A 192 8.18 -9.80 -9.46
CA LEU A 192 9.22 -8.98 -8.86
C LEU A 192 10.49 -9.78 -8.64
N LYS A 193 11.63 -9.26 -9.07
CA LYS A 193 12.95 -9.80 -8.75
C LYS A 193 13.54 -9.02 -7.59
N ARG A 194 13.66 -9.65 -6.40
CA ARG A 194 14.51 -9.12 -5.32
C ARG A 194 15.98 -9.34 -5.72
N ARG A 195 16.76 -8.29 -5.63
CA ARG A 195 18.22 -8.35 -5.80
C ARG A 195 18.90 -8.72 -4.51
#